data_09b9ebb60ed4eabe6fcc0dd7bb50cd2e
#
_entry.id   09b9ebb60ed4eabe6fcc0dd7bb50cd2e
#
_cell.length_a   1.000
_cell.length_b   1.000
_cell.length_c   1.000
_cell.angle_alpha   90.00
_cell.angle_beta   90.00
_cell.angle_gamma   90.00
#
_symmetry.space_group_name_H-M   'P 1'
#
loop_
_entity.id
_entity.type
_entity.pdbx_description
1 polymer ?
#
loop_
_entity_poly.entity_id
_entity_poly.type
_entity_poly.pdbx_seq_one_letter_code
_entity_poly.pdbx_strand_id
1 'polypeptide(L)'
;VVASLLRPGGRLLLRDDHPVFMTIGEDVSDGLRVEQPYFEQAEPLTWDDAGSYVTGPEDGPVVSHGVNHQWNHSVGEILTSLLRAGLVLDSFEETRHAAWCPWPDLMVLDEQGWRLRENPERLPLQFVLTAHRPA
;
A
#
# COMPACT_ATOMS: atom_id res chain seq x y z
N VAL A 1 -3.37 -11.84 -14.30
CA VAL A 1 -2.13 -11.32 -14.91
C VAL A 1 -0.90 -11.87 -14.19
N VAL A 2 -0.67 -11.63 -12.86
CA VAL A 2 0.56 -12.04 -12.16
C VAL A 2 0.85 -13.53 -12.31
N ALA A 3 -0.13 -14.39 -12.07
CA ALA A 3 0.03 -15.85 -12.17
C ALA A 3 0.47 -16.32 -13.56
N SER A 4 0.06 -15.62 -14.63
CA SER A 4 0.47 -15.97 -16.01
C SER A 4 1.89 -15.56 -16.35
N LEU A 5 2.48 -14.63 -15.59
CA LEU A 5 3.87 -14.20 -15.74
C LEU A 5 4.86 -15.12 -15.02
N LEU A 6 4.38 -15.90 -14.06
CA LEU A 6 5.23 -16.84 -13.33
C LEU A 6 5.34 -18.16 -14.08
N ARG A 7 6.56 -18.67 -14.24
CA ARG A 7 6.79 -20.06 -14.66
C ARG A 7 6.32 -21.03 -13.56
N PRO A 8 6.05 -22.32 -13.88
CA PRO A 8 5.87 -23.35 -12.85
C PRO A 8 7.01 -23.31 -11.82
N GLY A 9 6.71 -23.37 -10.54
CA GLY A 9 7.66 -23.18 -9.44
C GLY A 9 8.11 -21.73 -9.21
N GLY A 10 7.66 -20.78 -10.02
CA GLY A 10 8.00 -19.35 -9.87
C GLY A 10 7.37 -18.74 -8.61
N ARG A 11 8.03 -17.74 -8.03
CA ARG A 11 7.62 -17.07 -6.80
C ARG A 11 7.19 -15.64 -7.05
N LEU A 12 6.20 -15.19 -6.29
CA LEU A 12 5.75 -13.81 -6.13
C LEU A 12 6.21 -13.31 -4.77
N LEU A 13 6.79 -12.12 -4.74
CA LEU A 13 6.90 -11.25 -3.58
C LEU A 13 6.12 -9.98 -3.90
N LEU A 14 5.15 -9.63 -3.05
CA LEU A 14 4.43 -8.38 -3.12
C LEU A 14 4.58 -7.66 -1.79
N ARG A 15 5.04 -6.41 -1.83
CA ARG A 15 5.01 -5.47 -0.72
C ARG A 15 4.25 -4.24 -1.18
N ASP A 16 3.26 -3.81 -0.40
CA ASP A 16 2.43 -2.67 -0.73
C ASP A 16 1.92 -1.99 0.54
N ASP A 17 1.35 -0.80 0.38
CA ASP A 17 0.65 -0.12 1.46
C ASP A 17 -0.58 -0.93 1.88
N HIS A 18 -0.82 -0.98 3.20
CA HIS A 18 -1.92 -1.79 3.70
C HIS A 18 -3.28 -1.17 3.33
N PRO A 19 -4.26 -1.94 2.84
CA PRO A 19 -5.54 -1.40 2.42
C PRO A 19 -6.27 -0.56 3.47
N VAL A 20 -6.15 -0.89 4.76
CA VAL A 20 -6.73 -0.07 5.82
C VAL A 20 -6.01 1.27 5.99
N PHE A 21 -4.68 1.31 5.78
CA PHE A 21 -3.92 2.55 5.79
C PHE A 21 -4.41 3.50 4.69
N MET A 22 -4.71 2.96 3.51
CA MET A 22 -5.23 3.72 2.36
C MET A 22 -6.65 4.26 2.57
N THR A 23 -7.35 3.85 3.65
CA THR A 23 -8.67 4.42 4.00
C THR A 23 -8.59 5.70 4.83
N ILE A 24 -7.43 6.01 5.38
CA ILE A 24 -7.26 7.15 6.26
C ILE A 24 -7.13 8.43 5.43
N GLY A 25 -7.86 9.47 5.84
CA GLY A 25 -7.81 10.78 5.19
C GLY A 25 -6.43 11.46 5.29
N GLU A 26 -6.21 12.43 4.44
CA GLU A 26 -4.98 13.23 4.44
C GLU A 26 -4.94 14.21 5.62
N ASP A 27 -6.07 14.81 5.95
CA ASP A 27 -6.18 15.68 7.14
C ASP A 27 -6.35 14.84 8.41
N VAL A 28 -5.28 14.78 9.18
CA VAL A 28 -5.21 14.05 10.45
C VAL A 28 -5.12 14.97 11.68
N SER A 29 -5.46 16.25 11.53
CA SER A 29 -5.43 17.24 12.61
C SER A 29 -6.30 16.86 13.81
N ASP A 30 -7.44 16.22 13.55
CA ASP A 30 -8.36 15.67 14.55
C ASP A 30 -8.17 14.15 14.81
N GLY A 31 -7.07 13.56 14.32
CA GLY A 31 -6.76 12.14 14.42
C GLY A 31 -7.04 11.33 13.17
N LEU A 32 -6.73 10.04 13.23
CA LEU A 32 -6.89 9.12 12.09
C LEU A 32 -8.37 8.81 11.88
N ARG A 33 -8.91 9.13 10.72
CA ARG A 33 -10.31 8.88 10.35
C ARG A 33 -10.38 8.08 9.06
N VAL A 34 -11.29 7.11 9.01
CA VAL A 34 -11.61 6.38 7.79
C VAL A 34 -12.47 7.29 6.91
N GLU A 35 -11.94 7.71 5.78
CA GLU A 35 -12.60 8.62 4.83
C GLU A 35 -12.71 8.01 3.43
N GLN A 36 -11.80 7.10 3.10
CA GLN A 36 -11.76 6.44 1.81
C GLN A 36 -12.32 5.02 1.90
N PRO A 37 -12.85 4.46 0.80
CA PRO A 37 -13.38 3.11 0.79
C PRO A 37 -12.28 2.06 1.01
N TYR A 38 -12.58 1.05 1.84
CA TYR A 38 -11.72 -0.11 2.05
C TYR A 38 -11.88 -1.17 0.96
N PHE A 39 -13.10 -1.33 0.44
CA PHE A 39 -13.42 -2.29 -0.62
C PHE A 39 -13.33 -1.63 -1.98
N GLU A 40 -13.00 -2.42 -3.01
CA GLU A 40 -12.97 -1.96 -4.39
C GLU A 40 -14.27 -1.25 -4.79
N GLN A 41 -14.12 -0.11 -5.44
CA GLN A 41 -15.23 0.68 -5.98
C GLN A 41 -15.19 0.66 -7.51
N ALA A 42 -16.32 0.96 -8.15
CA ALA A 42 -16.39 1.08 -9.60
C ALA A 42 -15.53 2.24 -10.11
N GLU A 43 -15.54 3.35 -9.39
CA GLU A 43 -14.73 4.54 -9.70
C GLU A 43 -13.44 4.55 -8.89
N PRO A 44 -12.31 4.97 -9.48
CA PRO A 44 -11.04 5.08 -8.78
C PRO A 44 -11.01 6.25 -7.80
N LEU A 45 -10.17 6.16 -6.80
CA LEU A 45 -9.62 7.33 -6.15
C LEU A 45 -8.66 8.01 -7.12
N THR A 46 -8.75 9.32 -7.25
CA THR A 46 -7.95 10.09 -8.22
C THR A 46 -7.16 11.16 -7.48
N TRP A 47 -5.86 11.16 -7.71
CA TRP A 47 -4.95 12.20 -7.23
C TRP A 47 -4.29 12.89 -8.41
N ASP A 48 -4.01 14.18 -8.26
CA ASP A 48 -3.17 14.95 -9.17
C ASP A 48 -1.92 15.37 -8.37
N ASP A 49 -0.90 14.53 -8.41
CA ASP A 49 0.35 14.75 -7.71
C ASP A 49 1.47 15.00 -8.73
N ALA A 50 1.90 16.25 -8.79
CA ALA A 50 3.03 16.67 -9.61
C ALA A 50 4.40 16.37 -8.96
N GLY A 51 4.40 15.83 -7.75
CA GLY A 51 5.60 15.51 -6.98
C GLY A 51 6.26 14.19 -7.40
N SER A 52 7.53 14.05 -7.04
CA SER A 52 8.28 12.80 -7.16
C SER A 52 8.70 12.32 -5.78
N TYR A 53 8.56 11.04 -5.48
CA TYR A 53 9.05 10.45 -4.23
C TYR A 53 10.58 10.52 -4.08
N VAL A 54 11.30 10.72 -5.17
CA VAL A 54 12.78 10.70 -5.19
C VAL A 54 13.35 12.08 -4.91
N THR A 55 12.63 13.11 -5.29
CA THR A 55 13.04 14.51 -5.09
C THR A 55 11.86 15.23 -4.44
N GLY A 56 12.09 15.85 -3.28
CA GLY A 56 11.04 16.62 -2.61
C GLY A 56 10.40 17.66 -3.54
N PRO A 57 9.23 18.23 -3.17
CA PRO A 57 8.45 19.09 -4.05
C PRO A 57 9.17 20.38 -4.51
N GLU A 58 10.27 20.76 -3.86
CA GLU A 58 10.98 22.01 -4.16
C GLU A 58 12.15 21.84 -5.15
N ASP A 59 12.72 20.64 -5.33
CA ASP A 59 13.98 20.45 -6.08
C ASP A 59 13.91 19.43 -7.23
N GLY A 60 12.76 18.82 -7.49
CA GLY A 60 12.63 17.75 -8.46
C GLY A 60 12.04 18.19 -9.81
N PRO A 61 12.21 17.37 -10.86
CA PRO A 61 11.51 17.60 -12.12
C PRO A 61 10.01 17.50 -11.89
N VAL A 62 9.27 18.50 -12.36
CA VAL A 62 7.80 18.49 -12.33
C VAL A 62 7.30 17.34 -13.20
N VAL A 63 6.49 16.46 -12.62
CA VAL A 63 5.80 15.39 -13.37
C VAL A 63 4.71 16.03 -14.22
N SER A 64 4.86 16.00 -15.54
CA SER A 64 3.91 16.66 -16.47
C SER A 64 2.54 15.99 -16.56
N HIS A 65 2.41 14.75 -16.07
CA HIS A 65 1.18 13.95 -16.03
C HIS A 65 1.00 13.40 -14.62
N GLY A 66 0.63 14.27 -13.66
CA GLY A 66 0.49 13.95 -12.24
C GLY A 66 -0.79 13.20 -11.87
N VAL A 67 -1.80 13.24 -12.76
CA VAL A 67 -3.07 12.55 -12.49
C VAL A 67 -2.86 11.04 -12.46
N ASN A 68 -3.17 10.42 -11.33
CA ASN A 68 -3.16 8.98 -11.18
C ASN A 68 -4.49 8.47 -10.62
N HIS A 69 -4.80 7.22 -10.93
CA HIS A 69 -6.02 6.54 -10.52
C HIS A 69 -5.65 5.29 -9.73
N GLN A 70 -6.29 5.11 -8.59
CA GLN A 70 -6.03 3.98 -7.71
C GLN A 70 -7.33 3.36 -7.22
N TRP A 71 -7.38 2.04 -7.19
CA TRP A 71 -8.45 1.27 -6.58
C TRP A 71 -7.90 0.59 -5.33
N ASN A 72 -8.54 0.83 -4.20
CA ASN A 72 -8.21 0.09 -2.99
C ASN A 72 -8.86 -1.30 -3.07
N HIS A 73 -8.12 -2.32 -2.67
CA HIS A 73 -8.61 -3.71 -2.59
C HIS A 73 -8.41 -4.20 -1.17
N SER A 74 -9.45 -4.74 -0.55
CA SER A 74 -9.33 -5.33 0.78
C SER A 74 -8.31 -6.48 0.79
N VAL A 75 -7.74 -6.77 1.95
CA VAL A 75 -6.85 -7.95 2.14
C VAL A 75 -7.55 -9.22 1.68
N GLY A 76 -8.86 -9.36 1.96
CA GLY A 76 -9.64 -10.52 1.52
C GLY A 76 -9.72 -10.65 0.00
N GLU A 77 -9.89 -9.54 -0.73
CA GLU A 77 -9.90 -9.52 -2.20
C GLU A 77 -8.53 -9.87 -2.77
N ILE A 78 -7.46 -9.30 -2.22
CA ILE A 78 -6.08 -9.56 -2.63
C ILE A 78 -5.77 -11.07 -2.48
N LEU A 79 -5.95 -11.64 -1.28
CA LEU A 79 -5.65 -13.04 -1.01
C LEU A 79 -6.51 -13.98 -1.83
N THR A 80 -7.83 -13.71 -1.92
CA THR A 80 -8.76 -14.52 -2.69
C THR A 80 -8.40 -14.52 -4.18
N SER A 81 -7.98 -13.38 -4.73
CA SER A 81 -7.57 -13.27 -6.13
C SER A 81 -6.34 -14.10 -6.45
N LEU A 82 -5.36 -14.17 -5.55
CA LEU A 82 -4.17 -15.01 -5.71
C LEU A 82 -4.52 -16.49 -5.68
N LEU A 83 -5.34 -16.90 -4.70
CA LEU A 83 -5.80 -18.29 -4.57
C LEU A 83 -6.63 -18.73 -5.78
N ARG A 84 -7.56 -17.90 -6.25
CA ARG A 84 -8.36 -18.17 -7.46
C ARG A 84 -7.50 -18.24 -8.73
N ALA A 85 -6.38 -17.54 -8.76
CA ALA A 85 -5.42 -17.60 -9.86
C ALA A 85 -4.52 -18.86 -9.82
N GLY A 86 -4.73 -19.76 -8.84
CA GLY A 86 -3.98 -21.01 -8.67
C GLY A 86 -2.62 -20.84 -8.02
N LEU A 87 -2.36 -19.71 -7.38
CA LEU A 87 -1.16 -19.53 -6.57
C LEU A 87 -1.35 -20.11 -5.17
N VAL A 88 -0.28 -20.61 -4.59
CA VAL A 88 -0.21 -21.03 -3.19
C VAL A 88 0.40 -19.92 -2.37
N LEU A 89 -0.29 -19.47 -1.33
CA LEU A 89 0.21 -18.46 -0.41
C LEU A 89 1.23 -19.12 0.53
N ASP A 90 2.43 -18.56 0.60
CA ASP A 90 3.49 -19.03 1.49
C ASP A 90 3.50 -18.22 2.81
N SER A 91 3.33 -16.89 2.74
CA SER A 91 3.25 -16.01 3.91
C SER A 91 2.43 -14.76 3.61
N PHE A 92 1.85 -14.18 4.66
CA PHE A 92 1.28 -12.83 4.69
C PHE A 92 1.66 -12.19 6.02
N GLU A 93 2.36 -11.08 5.95
CA GLU A 93 2.85 -10.36 7.12
C GLU A 93 2.43 -8.88 7.02
N GLU A 94 1.93 -8.34 8.12
CA GLU A 94 1.59 -6.93 8.25
C GLU A 94 2.68 -6.20 9.04
N THR A 95 2.99 -4.98 8.66
CA THR A 95 3.98 -4.16 9.34
C THR A 95 3.40 -2.82 9.78
N ARG A 96 3.93 -2.31 10.90
CA ARG A 96 3.63 -1.00 11.46
C ARG A 96 4.44 0.14 10.83
N HIS A 97 5.26 -0.18 9.82
CA HIS A 97 6.15 0.76 9.15
C HIS A 97 5.70 0.98 7.72
N ALA A 98 5.80 2.23 7.26
CA ALA A 98 5.60 2.64 5.88
C ALA A 98 6.94 3.04 5.26
N ALA A 99 7.03 2.95 3.92
CA ALA A 99 8.21 3.39 3.17
C ALA A 99 8.29 4.92 3.02
N TRP A 100 7.18 5.62 3.24
CA TRP A 100 7.04 7.06 3.08
C TRP A 100 6.26 7.67 4.26
N CYS A 101 6.24 8.99 4.39
CA CYS A 101 5.61 9.72 5.49
C CYS A 101 4.37 10.47 5.00
N PRO A 102 3.16 9.89 5.13
CA PRO A 102 1.93 10.58 4.76
C PRO A 102 1.51 11.65 5.78
N TRP A 103 1.88 11.48 7.05
CA TRP A 103 1.46 12.35 8.16
C TRP A 103 2.65 12.79 9.00
N PRO A 104 3.39 13.85 8.57
CA PRO A 104 4.63 14.28 9.24
C PRO A 104 4.47 14.57 10.74
N ASP A 105 3.31 15.12 11.14
CA ASP A 105 3.05 15.48 12.53
C ASP A 105 2.79 14.26 13.43
N LEU A 106 2.31 13.17 12.86
CA LEU A 106 1.97 11.94 13.60
C LEU A 106 3.03 10.84 13.50
N MET A 107 4.01 10.96 12.61
CA MET A 107 4.95 9.90 12.32
C MET A 107 6.37 10.22 12.79
N VAL A 108 7.17 9.18 12.89
CA VAL A 108 8.59 9.23 13.20
C VAL A 108 9.32 8.18 12.37
N LEU A 109 10.49 8.56 11.86
CA LEU A 109 11.38 7.65 11.13
C LEU A 109 12.26 6.89 12.13
N ASP A 110 12.36 5.58 11.95
CA ASP A 110 13.34 4.73 12.62
C ASP A 110 14.09 3.84 11.59
N GLU A 111 14.85 2.86 12.05
CA GLU A 111 15.66 1.97 11.19
C GLU A 111 14.82 1.12 10.23
N GLN A 112 13.54 0.90 10.50
CA GLN A 112 12.63 0.07 9.70
C GLN A 112 11.74 0.88 8.77
N GLY A 113 11.67 2.20 8.96
CA GLY A 113 10.84 3.11 8.16
C GLY A 113 10.01 4.06 9.01
N TRP A 114 8.98 4.63 8.41
CA TRP A 114 8.07 5.55 9.07
C TRP A 114 6.98 4.80 9.83
N ARG A 115 6.77 5.15 11.09
CA ARG A 115 5.69 4.60 11.92
C ARG A 115 4.97 5.68 12.70
N LEU A 116 3.78 5.38 13.19
CA LEU A 116 3.12 6.29 14.11
C LEU A 116 3.99 6.49 15.36
N ARG A 117 4.08 7.75 15.80
CA ARG A 117 4.83 8.15 17.01
C ARG A 117 4.19 7.56 18.25
N GLU A 118 2.86 7.60 18.32
CA GLU A 118 2.06 7.11 19.43
C GLU A 118 1.25 5.89 19.02
N ASN A 119 1.25 4.85 19.86
CA ASN A 119 0.49 3.61 19.67
C ASN A 119 0.67 3.01 18.26
N PRO A 120 1.91 2.69 17.84
CA PRO A 120 2.17 2.22 16.47
C PRO A 120 1.49 0.88 16.13
N GLU A 121 1.07 0.14 17.16
CA GLU A 121 0.39 -1.16 17.02
C GLU A 121 -1.07 -1.05 16.60
N ARG A 122 -1.65 0.15 16.59
CA ARG A 122 -3.09 0.32 16.30
C ARG A 122 -3.46 0.26 14.82
N LEU A 123 -2.48 0.37 13.93
CA LEU A 123 -2.71 0.42 12.48
C LEU A 123 -1.57 -0.27 11.73
N PRO A 124 -1.84 -1.30 10.92
CA PRO A 124 -0.88 -1.78 9.96
C PRO A 124 -0.71 -0.77 8.83
N LEU A 125 0.52 -0.46 8.45
CA LEU A 125 0.82 0.53 7.41
C LEU A 125 1.19 -0.11 6.08
N GLN A 126 1.83 -1.28 6.10
CA GLN A 126 2.16 -2.06 4.91
C GLN A 126 1.93 -3.53 5.16
N PHE A 127 1.91 -4.30 4.08
CA PHE A 127 1.97 -5.75 4.12
C PHE A 127 3.03 -6.29 3.16
N VAL A 128 3.49 -7.49 3.46
CA VAL A 128 4.36 -8.29 2.58
C VAL A 128 3.70 -9.65 2.44
N LEU A 129 3.51 -10.10 1.22
CA LEU A 129 3.07 -11.46 0.97
C LEU A 129 4.06 -12.19 0.04
N THR A 130 4.17 -13.48 0.27
CA THR A 130 4.86 -14.38 -0.64
C THR A 130 3.91 -15.48 -1.09
N ALA A 131 4.01 -15.83 -2.36
CA ALA A 131 3.23 -16.89 -2.95
C ALA A 131 4.04 -17.58 -4.05
N HIS A 132 3.65 -18.78 -4.46
CA HIS A 132 4.28 -19.45 -5.58
C HIS A 132 3.26 -20.08 -6.52
N ARG A 133 3.66 -20.24 -7.78
CA ARG A 133 2.94 -21.04 -8.74
C ARG A 133 3.36 -22.49 -8.57
N PRO A 134 2.44 -23.46 -8.37
CA PRO A 134 2.79 -24.88 -8.34
C PRO A 134 3.58 -25.33 -9.56
N ALA A 135 4.38 -26.39 -9.38
CA ALA A 135 5.18 -27.00 -10.44
C ALA A 135 4.31 -27.65 -11.52
#